data_1e3b413ea66c24e6be2f9d542e6f39f4
#
_entry.id   1e3b413ea66c24e6be2f9d542e6f39f4
#
_cell.length_a   1.000
_cell.length_b   1.000
_cell.length_c   1.000
_cell.angle_alpha   90.00
_cell.angle_beta   90.00
_cell.angle_gamma   90.00
#
_symmetry.space_group_name_H-M   'P 1'
#
loop_
_entity.id
_entity.type
_entity.pdbx_description
1 polymer ?
#
loop_
_entity_poly.entity_id
_entity_poly.type
_entity_poly.pdbx_seq_one_letter_code
_entity_poly.pdbx_strand_id
1 'polypeptide(L)'
;MKLSARILATALVLVLAVGAVSAQANWKPNKPITIIVPWGAGGSTDQITRVCAAELEAALGTKIVIVNQPGASGSVGTKNALDAPKDGYTWTAGAAADLATYKVQGMLDTDIRKDWHIFLSVANVSVVGVNAMTPYKDFSELLAAFKSKPGQVTVATAGQSSAGHIGIELIRKYTGIEYKHVTYDGGNPAVIACVSGETEMTTQLAVEQADMIRGKKIRPLAVMSDKALNLDGYGEIPPITKWIKDFKTGPNYFGIFIPAGVPKNVIDTVERAWKNVIMKSAKVQDYAKARGAMFAPSYGKEAQDRAFSYYQPVAWLYWDAGKAKVSPDTVGIPKP
;
A
#
# COMPACT_ATOMS: atom_id res chain seq x y z
N MET A 1 -42.61 14.37 -57.06
CA MET A 1 -41.34 15.07 -56.82
C MET A 1 -41.11 15.63 -55.40
N LYS A 2 -42.12 15.90 -54.59
CA LYS A 2 -41.93 16.47 -53.23
C LYS A 2 -41.73 15.44 -52.09
N LEU A 3 -42.02 14.18 -52.35
CA LEU A 3 -41.90 13.12 -51.34
C LEU A 3 -40.47 12.56 -51.26
N SER A 4 -39.76 12.47 -52.38
CA SER A 4 -38.37 11.94 -52.47
C SER A 4 -37.34 12.89 -51.87
N ALA A 5 -37.58 14.23 -51.88
CA ALA A 5 -36.67 15.20 -51.28
C ALA A 5 -36.70 15.20 -49.73
N ARG A 6 -37.87 14.83 -49.16
CA ARG A 6 -38.00 14.76 -47.68
C ARG A 6 -37.34 13.52 -47.08
N ILE A 7 -37.37 12.39 -47.80
CA ILE A 7 -36.73 11.13 -47.40
C ILE A 7 -35.19 11.27 -47.45
N LEU A 8 -34.66 11.97 -48.46
CA LEU A 8 -33.22 12.22 -48.56
C LEU A 8 -32.68 13.15 -47.46
N ALA A 9 -33.47 14.21 -47.09
CA ALA A 9 -33.09 15.11 -46.01
C ALA A 9 -33.09 14.43 -44.64
N THR A 10 -34.05 13.53 -44.37
CA THR A 10 -34.14 12.79 -43.11
C THR A 10 -33.01 11.74 -43.00
N ALA A 11 -32.62 11.09 -44.07
CA ALA A 11 -31.51 10.15 -44.10
C ALA A 11 -30.16 10.85 -43.90
N LEU A 12 -29.97 12.06 -44.44
CA LEU A 12 -28.74 12.83 -44.26
C LEU A 12 -28.55 13.35 -42.82
N VAL A 13 -29.64 13.70 -42.14
CA VAL A 13 -29.61 14.11 -40.72
C VAL A 13 -29.32 12.92 -39.79
N LEU A 14 -29.82 11.70 -40.12
CA LEU A 14 -29.54 10.50 -39.34
C LEU A 14 -28.07 10.03 -39.49
N VAL A 15 -27.46 10.20 -40.65
CA VAL A 15 -26.06 9.85 -40.91
C VAL A 15 -25.07 10.83 -40.19
N LEU A 16 -25.46 12.07 -40.01
CA LEU A 16 -24.64 13.04 -39.25
C LEU A 16 -24.72 12.89 -37.72
N ALA A 17 -25.75 12.22 -37.21
CA ALA A 17 -25.92 11.96 -35.78
C ALA A 17 -25.10 10.75 -35.25
N VAL A 18 -24.63 9.87 -36.15
CA VAL A 18 -23.83 8.67 -35.78
C VAL A 18 -22.32 8.93 -35.76
N GLY A 19 -21.87 10.15 -36.21
CA GLY A 19 -20.46 10.48 -36.37
C GLY A 19 -19.76 11.15 -35.17
N ALA A 20 -20.45 11.44 -34.08
CA ALA A 20 -19.84 12.07 -32.93
C ALA A 20 -19.55 11.10 -31.78
N VAL A 21 -18.92 9.96 -32.07
CA VAL A 21 -18.04 9.35 -31.07
C VAL A 21 -16.82 10.26 -30.98
N SER A 22 -16.92 11.28 -30.13
CA SER A 22 -15.77 12.09 -29.74
C SER A 22 -14.69 11.12 -29.26
N ALA A 23 -13.69 10.87 -30.09
CA ALA A 23 -12.45 10.30 -29.63
C ALA A 23 -11.98 11.24 -28.54
N GLN A 24 -12.26 10.93 -27.29
CA GLN A 24 -11.89 11.74 -26.15
C GLN A 24 -10.37 11.92 -26.21
N ALA A 25 -9.93 13.14 -26.52
CA ALA A 25 -8.51 13.41 -26.74
C ALA A 25 -7.70 12.89 -25.56
N ASN A 26 -6.60 12.20 -25.84
CA ASN A 26 -5.68 11.73 -24.81
C ASN A 26 -5.28 12.90 -23.93
N TRP A 27 -5.44 12.74 -22.62
CA TRP A 27 -4.92 13.73 -21.69
C TRP A 27 -3.39 13.81 -21.82
N LYS A 28 -2.89 15.01 -22.01
CA LYS A 28 -1.46 15.31 -22.00
C LYS A 28 -1.21 16.29 -20.85
N PRO A 29 -0.49 15.88 -19.81
CA PRO A 29 -0.14 16.78 -18.72
C PRO A 29 0.66 17.98 -19.27
N ASN A 30 0.30 19.20 -18.88
CA ASN A 30 0.97 20.44 -19.27
C ASN A 30 1.68 21.14 -18.10
N LYS A 31 1.61 20.55 -16.91
CA LYS A 31 2.29 20.97 -15.68
C LYS A 31 2.73 19.73 -14.90
N PRO A 32 3.64 19.83 -13.93
CA PRO A 32 4.04 18.71 -13.09
C PRO A 32 2.86 18.08 -12.33
N ILE A 33 2.91 16.75 -12.19
CA ILE A 33 2.00 15.99 -11.34
C ILE A 33 2.62 15.88 -9.94
N THR A 34 1.83 16.07 -8.90
CA THR A 34 2.26 15.89 -7.51
C THR A 34 1.74 14.56 -6.99
N ILE A 35 2.62 13.73 -6.43
CA ILE A 35 2.23 12.54 -5.66
C ILE A 35 2.54 12.80 -4.19
N ILE A 36 1.49 12.82 -3.36
CA ILE A 36 1.63 12.94 -1.92
C ILE A 36 1.89 11.54 -1.35
N VAL A 37 3.06 11.36 -0.77
CA VAL A 37 3.41 10.19 0.04
C VAL A 37 3.06 10.49 1.49
N PRO A 38 2.05 9.82 2.09
CA PRO A 38 1.54 10.18 3.42
C PRO A 38 2.38 9.60 4.56
N TRP A 39 3.64 9.31 4.30
CA TRP A 39 4.62 8.72 5.21
C TRP A 39 5.98 9.40 5.11
N GLY A 40 6.83 9.20 6.10
CA GLY A 40 8.20 9.71 6.10
C GLY A 40 9.02 9.18 4.93
N ALA A 41 9.99 9.98 4.50
CA ALA A 41 10.87 9.64 3.39
C ALA A 41 11.70 8.37 3.69
N GLY A 42 12.04 7.62 2.64
CA GLY A 42 12.82 6.38 2.74
C GLY A 42 12.02 5.14 3.20
N GLY A 43 10.74 5.28 3.58
CA GLY A 43 9.85 4.14 3.83
C GLY A 43 9.41 3.45 2.54
N SER A 44 8.72 2.31 2.68
CA SER A 44 8.28 1.48 1.54
C SER A 44 7.47 2.24 0.51
N THR A 45 6.51 3.05 0.95
CA THR A 45 5.69 3.89 0.06
C THR A 45 6.54 4.86 -0.73
N ASP A 46 7.45 5.58 -0.06
CA ASP A 46 8.31 6.56 -0.71
C ASP A 46 9.24 5.91 -1.75
N GLN A 47 9.89 4.80 -1.38
CA GLN A 47 10.80 4.08 -2.26
C GLN A 47 10.11 3.63 -3.55
N ILE A 48 9.00 2.87 -3.45
CA ILE A 48 8.32 2.33 -4.63
C ILE A 48 7.66 3.43 -5.47
N THR A 49 7.15 4.49 -4.82
CA THR A 49 6.57 5.63 -5.54
C THR A 49 7.60 6.31 -6.41
N ARG A 50 8.83 6.51 -5.91
CA ARG A 50 9.93 7.11 -6.72
C ARG A 50 10.31 6.24 -7.91
N VAL A 51 10.36 4.90 -7.74
CA VAL A 51 10.62 3.98 -8.86
C VAL A 51 9.52 4.06 -9.91
N CYS A 52 8.25 4.01 -9.50
CA CYS A 52 7.12 4.13 -10.44
C CYS A 52 7.04 5.51 -11.09
N ALA A 53 7.27 6.59 -10.34
CA ALA A 53 7.24 7.96 -10.85
C ALA A 53 8.29 8.18 -11.95
N ALA A 54 9.52 7.69 -11.76
CA ALA A 54 10.57 7.79 -12.77
C ALA A 54 10.19 7.11 -14.09
N GLU A 55 9.52 5.96 -14.04
CA GLU A 55 9.02 5.27 -15.22
C GLU A 55 7.82 6.01 -15.86
N LEU A 56 6.92 6.55 -15.04
CA LEU A 56 5.74 7.27 -15.50
C LEU A 56 6.08 8.65 -16.09
N GLU A 57 7.11 9.34 -15.60
CA GLU A 57 7.56 10.62 -16.17
C GLU A 57 7.85 10.51 -17.66
N ALA A 58 8.58 9.46 -18.06
CA ALA A 58 8.90 9.23 -19.48
C ALA A 58 7.63 8.93 -20.30
N ALA A 59 6.69 8.15 -19.74
CA ALA A 59 5.47 7.75 -20.44
C ALA A 59 4.45 8.90 -20.57
N LEU A 60 4.36 9.77 -19.58
CA LEU A 60 3.41 10.88 -19.51
C LEU A 60 4.00 12.19 -20.10
N GLY A 61 5.31 12.25 -20.31
CA GLY A 61 5.99 13.43 -20.85
C GLY A 61 5.97 14.65 -19.91
N THR A 62 5.87 14.42 -18.59
CA THR A 62 5.85 15.49 -17.60
C THR A 62 6.59 15.07 -16.33
N LYS A 63 7.03 16.04 -15.53
CA LYS A 63 7.64 15.79 -14.23
C LYS A 63 6.63 15.30 -13.21
N ILE A 64 7.05 14.38 -12.36
CA ILE A 64 6.28 13.91 -11.19
C ILE A 64 7.04 14.30 -9.92
N VAL A 65 6.44 15.19 -9.15
CA VAL A 65 7.01 15.69 -7.89
C VAL A 65 6.46 14.87 -6.74
N ILE A 66 7.34 14.28 -5.94
CA ILE A 66 6.95 13.50 -4.76
C ILE A 66 7.14 14.36 -3.51
N VAL A 67 6.06 14.48 -2.73
CA VAL A 67 6.02 15.26 -1.50
C VAL A 67 5.65 14.34 -0.34
N ASN A 68 6.54 14.19 0.64
CA ASN A 68 6.24 13.46 1.86
C ASN A 68 5.44 14.33 2.82
N GLN A 69 4.25 13.88 3.20
CA GLN A 69 3.36 14.55 4.15
C GLN A 69 2.88 13.57 5.22
N PRO A 70 3.73 13.17 6.17
CA PRO A 70 3.36 12.26 7.24
C PRO A 70 2.39 12.90 8.22
N GLY A 71 1.79 12.09 9.07
CA GLY A 71 0.91 12.52 10.16
C GLY A 71 -0.32 11.66 10.30
N ALA A 72 -0.74 11.43 11.54
CA ALA A 72 -1.91 10.62 11.93
C ALA A 72 -1.99 9.30 11.15
N SER A 73 -0.89 8.53 11.16
CA SER A 73 -0.78 7.24 10.46
C SER A 73 -1.11 7.33 8.96
N GLY A 74 -0.69 8.41 8.30
CA GLY A 74 -0.85 8.63 6.87
C GLY A 74 -2.17 9.29 6.46
N SER A 75 -3.14 9.44 7.36
CA SER A 75 -4.44 10.01 7.01
C SER A 75 -4.39 11.48 6.63
N VAL A 76 -3.43 12.26 7.16
CA VAL A 76 -3.26 13.69 6.83
C VAL A 76 -2.88 13.87 5.37
N GLY A 77 -1.79 13.25 4.91
CA GLY A 77 -1.37 13.37 3.51
C GLY A 77 -2.39 12.78 2.53
N THR A 78 -3.04 11.67 2.90
CA THR A 78 -4.11 11.06 2.11
C THR A 78 -5.32 12.02 1.97
N LYS A 79 -5.72 12.69 3.07
CA LYS A 79 -6.78 13.69 3.04
C LYS A 79 -6.43 14.86 2.13
N ASN A 80 -5.21 15.36 2.18
CA ASN A 80 -4.77 16.46 1.31
C ASN A 80 -4.87 16.10 -0.18
N ALA A 81 -4.56 14.86 -0.55
CA ALA A 81 -4.78 14.39 -1.93
C ALA A 81 -6.27 14.23 -2.26
N LEU A 82 -7.07 13.71 -1.31
CA LEU A 82 -8.51 13.54 -1.51
C LEU A 82 -9.21 14.88 -1.71
N ASP A 83 -8.82 15.93 -0.98
CA ASP A 83 -9.43 17.26 -1.05
C ASP A 83 -8.87 18.12 -2.20
N ALA A 84 -7.79 17.69 -2.85
CA ALA A 84 -7.18 18.42 -3.96
C ALA A 84 -8.14 18.58 -5.15
N PRO A 85 -7.93 19.60 -6.02
CA PRO A 85 -8.69 19.76 -7.25
C PRO A 85 -8.70 18.46 -8.09
N LYS A 86 -9.88 18.12 -8.62
CA LYS A 86 -10.06 16.90 -9.43
C LYS A 86 -9.61 17.10 -10.88
N ASP A 87 -8.49 17.79 -11.08
CA ASP A 87 -7.92 18.11 -12.40
C ASP A 87 -6.91 17.05 -12.92
N GLY A 88 -6.64 16.03 -12.11
CA GLY A 88 -5.73 14.94 -12.47
C GLY A 88 -4.27 15.18 -12.10
N TYR A 89 -3.91 16.27 -11.42
CA TYR A 89 -2.52 16.61 -11.11
C TYR A 89 -2.09 16.35 -9.66
N THR A 90 -2.99 15.90 -8.80
CA THR A 90 -2.63 15.52 -7.41
C THR A 90 -3.09 14.11 -7.13
N TRP A 91 -2.13 13.23 -6.82
CA TRP A 91 -2.35 11.82 -6.50
C TRP A 91 -1.83 11.54 -5.09
N THR A 92 -2.14 10.38 -4.54
CA THR A 92 -1.48 9.84 -3.35
C THR A 92 -0.86 8.48 -3.64
N ALA A 93 -0.02 8.02 -2.73
CA ALA A 93 0.56 6.69 -2.79
C ALA A 93 0.48 6.02 -1.41
N GLY A 94 0.53 4.69 -1.36
CA GLY A 94 0.46 3.99 -0.08
C GLY A 94 0.15 2.51 -0.21
N ALA A 95 -0.18 1.93 0.93
CA ALA A 95 -0.78 0.61 0.99
C ALA A 95 -2.30 0.72 0.79
N ALA A 96 -2.86 -0.18 0.01
CA ALA A 96 -4.31 -0.25 -0.18
C ALA A 96 -5.05 -0.51 1.14
N ALA A 97 -4.45 -1.26 2.06
CA ALA A 97 -5.02 -1.53 3.37
C ALA A 97 -5.16 -0.27 4.23
N ASP A 98 -4.22 0.69 4.13
CA ASP A 98 -4.30 1.95 4.88
C ASP A 98 -5.56 2.73 4.45
N LEU A 99 -5.72 2.96 3.13
CA LEU A 99 -6.88 3.66 2.58
C LEU A 99 -8.20 2.96 2.92
N ALA A 100 -8.23 1.63 2.88
CA ALA A 100 -9.43 0.84 3.15
C ALA A 100 -9.83 0.85 4.63
N THR A 101 -8.88 1.02 5.55
CA THR A 101 -9.13 0.92 6.99
C THR A 101 -9.25 2.27 7.70
N TYR A 102 -8.91 3.39 7.07
CA TYR A 102 -9.04 4.72 7.70
C TYR A 102 -10.44 5.00 8.23
N LYS A 103 -11.49 4.70 7.45
CA LYS A 103 -12.87 4.91 7.88
C LYS A 103 -13.25 3.98 9.04
N VAL A 104 -12.85 2.72 8.98
CA VAL A 104 -13.05 1.74 10.05
C VAL A 104 -12.41 2.22 11.36
N GLN A 105 -11.20 2.79 11.29
CA GLN A 105 -10.48 3.32 12.44
C GLN A 105 -10.92 4.74 12.84
N GLY A 106 -11.79 5.39 12.07
CA GLY A 106 -12.26 6.76 12.30
C GLY A 106 -11.17 7.83 12.11
N MET A 107 -10.20 7.57 11.22
CA MET A 107 -9.10 8.48 10.91
C MET A 107 -9.40 9.40 9.73
N LEU A 108 -10.06 8.87 8.70
CA LEU A 108 -10.45 9.61 7.50
C LEU A 108 -11.72 8.97 6.93
N ASP A 109 -12.72 9.79 6.59
CA ASP A 109 -13.92 9.33 5.90
C ASP A 109 -13.62 9.17 4.41
N THR A 110 -13.19 7.97 4.01
CA THR A 110 -12.92 7.60 2.62
C THR A 110 -13.25 6.12 2.39
N ASP A 111 -13.74 5.81 1.19
CA ASP A 111 -13.95 4.43 0.72
C ASP A 111 -13.00 4.18 -0.47
N ILE A 112 -12.05 3.29 -0.29
CA ILE A 112 -11.06 2.98 -1.34
C ILE A 112 -11.69 2.58 -2.68
N ARG A 113 -12.90 2.00 -2.68
CA ARG A 113 -13.58 1.52 -3.89
C ARG A 113 -14.34 2.62 -4.63
N LYS A 114 -14.71 3.70 -3.91
CA LYS A 114 -15.55 4.79 -4.45
C LYS A 114 -14.76 6.05 -4.71
N ASP A 115 -13.82 6.36 -3.81
CA ASP A 115 -13.14 7.65 -3.80
C ASP A 115 -11.80 7.63 -4.53
N TRP A 116 -11.37 6.43 -5.02
CA TRP A 116 -10.05 6.26 -5.60
C TRP A 116 -10.03 5.36 -6.83
N HIS A 117 -9.24 5.74 -7.82
CA HIS A 117 -8.76 4.85 -8.88
C HIS A 117 -7.45 4.21 -8.39
N ILE A 118 -7.38 2.88 -8.47
CA ILE A 118 -6.31 2.08 -7.84
C ILE A 118 -5.34 1.59 -8.89
N PHE A 119 -4.05 1.87 -8.67
CA PHE A 119 -2.92 1.44 -9.50
C PHE A 119 -1.87 0.77 -8.60
N LEU A 120 -1.89 -0.55 -8.52
CA LEU A 120 -0.95 -1.32 -7.69
C LEU A 120 0.33 -1.63 -8.46
N SER A 121 1.47 -1.68 -7.78
CA SER A 121 2.79 -1.95 -8.37
C SER A 121 3.48 -3.16 -7.74
N VAL A 122 3.49 -3.23 -6.42
CA VAL A 122 4.13 -4.32 -5.67
C VAL A 122 3.25 -4.78 -4.52
N ALA A 123 3.55 -5.98 -4.02
CA ALA A 123 2.97 -6.50 -2.80
C ALA A 123 4.11 -6.80 -1.80
N ASN A 124 3.93 -6.37 -0.57
CA ASN A 124 4.94 -6.45 0.48
C ASN A 124 4.53 -7.45 1.57
N VAL A 125 5.52 -8.03 2.23
CA VAL A 125 5.35 -8.86 3.42
C VAL A 125 6.08 -8.23 4.60
N SER A 126 5.53 -8.38 5.81
CA SER A 126 6.19 -7.94 7.04
C SER A 126 7.21 -8.97 7.53
N VAL A 127 8.24 -8.49 8.21
CA VAL A 127 9.26 -9.32 8.86
C VAL A 127 9.30 -8.98 10.34
N VAL A 128 9.31 -9.99 11.17
CA VAL A 128 9.63 -9.86 12.59
C VAL A 128 11.13 -9.67 12.73
N GLY A 129 11.56 -8.43 12.88
CA GLY A 129 12.94 -8.06 13.05
C GLY A 129 13.21 -7.59 14.47
N VAL A 130 14.31 -8.03 15.06
CA VAL A 130 14.77 -7.57 16.38
C VAL A 130 16.09 -6.82 16.26
N ASN A 131 16.37 -5.91 17.17
CA ASN A 131 17.70 -5.33 17.29
C ASN A 131 18.72 -6.46 17.46
N ALA A 132 19.80 -6.42 16.70
CA ALA A 132 20.80 -7.51 16.69
C ALA A 132 21.46 -7.75 18.04
N MET A 133 21.43 -6.76 18.96
CA MET A 133 21.99 -6.86 20.32
C MET A 133 21.02 -7.49 21.32
N THR A 134 19.76 -7.70 20.95
CA THR A 134 18.81 -8.41 21.84
C THR A 134 19.18 -9.89 21.97
N PRO A 135 18.80 -10.54 23.08
CA PRO A 135 19.14 -11.95 23.30
C PRO A 135 18.37 -12.92 22.39
N TYR A 136 17.31 -12.45 21.72
CA TYR A 136 16.40 -13.29 20.93
C TYR A 136 17.07 -13.84 19.68
N LYS A 137 17.33 -15.15 19.63
CA LYS A 137 18.00 -15.83 18.50
C LYS A 137 17.00 -16.32 17.45
N ASP A 138 15.78 -16.64 17.89
CA ASP A 138 14.68 -17.06 17.03
C ASP A 138 13.33 -16.55 17.54
N PHE A 139 12.26 -16.84 16.80
CA PHE A 139 10.93 -16.36 17.13
C PHE A 139 10.35 -17.01 18.40
N SER A 140 10.77 -18.24 18.76
CA SER A 140 10.32 -18.90 20.00
C SER A 140 10.86 -18.19 21.24
N GLU A 141 12.12 -17.75 21.22
CA GLU A 141 12.71 -16.96 22.31
C GLU A 141 12.02 -15.60 22.47
N LEU A 142 11.69 -14.94 21.35
CA LEU A 142 10.92 -13.69 21.38
C LEU A 142 9.51 -13.91 21.96
N LEU A 143 8.81 -15.00 21.57
CA LEU A 143 7.50 -15.34 22.14
C LEU A 143 7.60 -15.64 23.65
N ALA A 144 8.66 -16.30 24.10
CA ALA A 144 8.91 -16.52 25.53
C ALA A 144 9.14 -15.19 26.27
N ALA A 145 9.85 -14.24 25.67
CA ALA A 145 10.03 -12.91 26.25
C ALA A 145 8.70 -12.15 26.41
N PHE A 146 7.83 -12.16 25.40
CA PHE A 146 6.49 -11.56 25.52
C PHE A 146 5.69 -12.16 26.66
N LYS A 147 5.76 -13.48 26.85
CA LYS A 147 5.04 -14.18 27.92
C LYS A 147 5.62 -13.90 29.31
N SER A 148 6.95 -13.78 29.44
CA SER A 148 7.63 -13.50 30.69
C SER A 148 7.56 -12.05 31.13
N LYS A 149 7.36 -11.12 30.16
CA LYS A 149 7.32 -9.66 30.38
C LYS A 149 6.10 -9.06 29.66
N PRO A 150 4.85 -9.39 30.03
CA PRO A 150 3.65 -8.89 29.35
C PRO A 150 3.66 -7.36 29.28
N GLY A 151 3.38 -6.79 28.12
CA GLY A 151 3.32 -5.35 27.89
C GLY A 151 4.65 -4.58 27.98
N GLN A 152 5.81 -5.26 28.12
CA GLN A 152 7.09 -4.58 28.29
C GLN A 152 7.96 -4.60 27.03
N VAL A 153 7.90 -5.67 26.21
CA VAL A 153 8.64 -5.74 24.94
C VAL A 153 8.19 -4.61 24.03
N THR A 154 9.12 -3.76 23.64
CA THR A 154 8.84 -2.58 22.82
C THR A 154 8.84 -2.90 21.34
N VAL A 155 7.79 -2.49 20.63
CA VAL A 155 7.58 -2.74 19.20
C VAL A 155 7.44 -1.43 18.44
N ALA A 156 8.40 -1.13 17.57
CA ALA A 156 8.36 0.04 16.69
C ALA A 156 7.46 -0.21 15.47
N THR A 157 6.55 0.71 15.20
CA THR A 157 5.76 0.70 13.95
C THR A 157 5.55 2.12 13.40
N ALA A 158 5.12 2.22 12.14
CA ALA A 158 4.81 3.50 11.50
C ALA A 158 3.46 4.12 11.95
N GLY A 159 2.81 3.57 12.99
CA GLY A 159 1.51 4.04 13.48
C GLY A 159 0.40 3.00 13.37
N GLN A 160 -0.79 3.36 13.83
CA GLN A 160 -1.88 2.41 14.08
C GLN A 160 -2.44 1.72 12.82
N SER A 161 -2.47 2.38 11.66
CA SER A 161 -2.95 1.77 10.41
C SER A 161 -1.85 1.06 9.63
N SER A 162 -0.58 1.20 10.03
CA SER A 162 0.57 0.73 9.25
C SER A 162 0.68 -0.79 9.15
N ALA A 163 1.36 -1.25 8.10
CA ALA A 163 1.68 -2.68 7.91
C ALA A 163 2.40 -3.30 9.12
N GLY A 164 3.29 -2.55 9.77
CA GLY A 164 3.96 -2.99 10.99
C GLY A 164 3.00 -3.23 12.14
N HIS A 165 2.02 -2.35 12.34
CA HIS A 165 1.02 -2.53 13.39
C HIS A 165 0.06 -3.69 13.07
N ILE A 166 -0.38 -3.83 11.81
CA ILE A 166 -1.13 -5.01 11.36
C ILE A 166 -0.36 -6.28 11.73
N GLY A 167 0.95 -6.29 11.47
CA GLY A 167 1.80 -7.43 11.78
C GLY A 167 1.78 -7.84 13.25
N ILE A 168 2.05 -6.90 14.17
CA ILE A 168 2.07 -7.25 15.59
C ILE A 168 0.67 -7.59 16.13
N GLU A 169 -0.40 -6.97 15.62
CA GLU A 169 -1.77 -7.33 16.00
C GLU A 169 -2.16 -8.72 15.50
N LEU A 170 -1.68 -9.16 14.34
CA LEU A 170 -1.84 -10.54 13.90
C LEU A 170 -1.12 -11.51 14.85
N ILE A 171 0.12 -11.23 15.23
CA ILE A 171 0.84 -12.05 16.22
C ILE A 171 0.05 -12.10 17.52
N ARG A 172 -0.42 -10.95 18.03
CA ARG A 172 -1.24 -10.87 19.23
C ARG A 172 -2.52 -11.71 19.12
N LYS A 173 -3.23 -11.62 17.99
CA LYS A 173 -4.45 -12.41 17.74
C LYS A 173 -4.22 -13.91 17.87
N TYR A 174 -3.10 -14.41 17.35
CA TYR A 174 -2.81 -15.86 17.36
C TYR A 174 -2.13 -16.37 18.62
N THR A 175 -1.48 -15.50 19.39
CA THR A 175 -0.63 -15.92 20.52
C THR A 175 -1.06 -15.37 21.86
N GLY A 176 -1.95 -14.36 21.88
CA GLY A 176 -2.39 -13.69 23.11
C GLY A 176 -1.31 -12.81 23.77
N ILE A 177 -0.21 -12.48 23.07
CA ILE A 177 0.86 -11.64 23.65
C ILE A 177 0.37 -10.22 23.94
N GLU A 178 1.02 -9.60 24.92
CA GLU A 178 0.93 -8.17 25.21
C GLU A 178 2.28 -7.51 24.89
N TYR A 179 2.26 -6.29 24.32
CA TYR A 179 3.43 -5.57 23.88
C TYR A 179 3.30 -4.06 24.16
N LYS A 180 4.43 -3.37 24.22
CA LYS A 180 4.48 -1.90 24.31
C LYS A 180 4.64 -1.31 22.92
N HIS A 181 3.56 -0.69 22.40
CA HIS A 181 3.59 -0.06 21.10
C HIS A 181 4.30 1.30 21.12
N VAL A 182 5.26 1.49 20.22
CA VAL A 182 5.96 2.76 19.99
C VAL A 182 5.76 3.16 18.52
N THR A 183 5.21 4.35 18.29
CA THR A 183 4.81 4.81 16.95
C THR A 183 5.74 5.87 16.40
N TYR A 184 5.99 5.82 15.09
CA TYR A 184 6.82 6.75 14.34
C TYR A 184 6.10 7.23 13.07
N ASP A 185 6.57 8.29 12.44
CA ASP A 185 5.98 8.89 11.23
C ASP A 185 6.38 8.18 9.92
N GLY A 186 6.57 6.88 9.97
CA GLY A 186 6.89 6.06 8.80
C GLY A 186 7.69 4.82 9.14
N GLY A 187 7.79 3.89 8.18
CA GLY A 187 8.47 2.62 8.36
C GLY A 187 9.97 2.76 8.57
N ASN A 188 10.63 3.65 7.83
CA ASN A 188 12.06 3.87 7.99
C ASN A 188 12.45 4.42 9.38
N PRO A 189 11.80 5.47 9.95
CA PRO A 189 12.03 5.86 11.34
C PRO A 189 11.80 4.72 12.35
N ALA A 190 10.76 3.90 12.18
CA ALA A 190 10.50 2.75 13.05
C ALA A 190 11.63 1.70 13.00
N VAL A 191 12.14 1.42 11.80
CA VAL A 191 13.29 0.51 11.62
C VAL A 191 14.55 1.08 12.26
N ILE A 192 14.82 2.39 12.12
CA ILE A 192 15.97 3.06 12.73
C ILE A 192 15.87 3.00 14.26
N ALA A 193 14.68 3.21 14.84
CA ALA A 193 14.47 3.10 16.29
C ALA A 193 14.78 1.67 16.82
N CYS A 194 14.43 0.64 16.04
CA CYS A 194 14.84 -0.72 16.37
C CYS A 194 16.37 -0.91 16.26
N VAL A 195 16.99 -0.38 15.21
CA VAL A 195 18.46 -0.47 15.01
C VAL A 195 19.23 0.26 16.12
N SER A 196 18.74 1.40 16.59
CA SER A 196 19.39 2.18 17.67
C SER A 196 19.22 1.56 19.06
N GLY A 197 18.29 0.59 19.21
CA GLY A 197 17.96 -0.01 20.51
C GLY A 197 16.95 0.80 21.32
N GLU A 198 16.34 1.85 20.76
CA GLU A 198 15.21 2.55 21.37
C GLU A 198 14.01 1.62 21.55
N THR A 199 13.83 0.69 20.62
CA THR A 199 12.87 -0.41 20.72
C THR A 199 13.57 -1.75 20.50
N GLU A 200 13.02 -2.82 21.08
CA GLU A 200 13.62 -4.16 20.97
C GLU A 200 13.37 -4.79 19.60
N MET A 201 12.23 -4.47 18.98
CA MET A 201 11.82 -5.08 17.73
C MET A 201 10.96 -4.17 16.86
N THR A 202 10.78 -4.62 15.62
CA THR A 202 9.82 -4.06 14.67
C THR A 202 9.14 -5.19 13.87
N THR A 203 7.94 -4.95 13.41
CA THR A 203 7.20 -5.82 12.49
C THR A 203 6.99 -5.13 11.12
N GLN A 204 7.84 -4.18 10.80
CA GLN A 204 7.80 -3.46 9.54
C GLN A 204 8.07 -4.36 8.34
N LEU A 205 7.86 -3.82 7.15
CA LEU A 205 7.98 -4.55 5.90
C LEU A 205 9.41 -5.00 5.61
N ALA A 206 9.57 -6.12 4.90
CA ALA A 206 10.87 -6.62 4.44
C ALA A 206 11.65 -5.54 3.69
N VAL A 207 10.98 -4.80 2.79
CA VAL A 207 11.60 -3.72 1.99
C VAL A 207 12.21 -2.60 2.82
N GLU A 208 11.68 -2.34 4.01
CA GLU A 208 12.16 -1.31 4.93
C GLU A 208 13.32 -1.81 5.78
N GLN A 209 13.33 -3.09 6.10
CA GLN A 209 14.34 -3.74 6.93
C GLN A 209 15.54 -4.30 6.14
N ALA A 210 15.41 -4.49 4.81
CA ALA A 210 16.33 -5.25 3.98
C ALA A 210 17.81 -4.83 4.16
N ASP A 211 18.11 -3.53 4.11
CA ASP A 211 19.50 -3.05 4.24
C ASP A 211 20.05 -3.25 5.67
N MET A 212 19.20 -3.10 6.68
CA MET A 212 19.59 -3.31 8.08
C MET A 212 19.77 -4.80 8.41
N ILE A 213 19.03 -5.67 7.73
CA ILE A 213 19.19 -7.13 7.81
C ILE A 213 20.51 -7.54 7.15
N ARG A 214 20.80 -7.06 5.92
CA ARG A 214 22.10 -7.29 5.23
C ARG A 214 23.27 -6.77 6.04
N GLY A 215 23.11 -5.60 6.63
CA GLY A 215 24.09 -4.95 7.52
C GLY A 215 24.20 -5.61 8.91
N LYS A 216 23.44 -6.68 9.18
CA LYS A 216 23.40 -7.40 10.47
C LYS A 216 23.09 -6.47 11.67
N LYS A 217 22.36 -5.38 11.44
CA LYS A 217 21.86 -4.45 12.48
C LYS A 217 20.49 -4.88 13.01
N ILE A 218 19.71 -5.57 12.16
CA ILE A 218 18.48 -6.26 12.52
C ILE A 218 18.68 -7.75 12.27
N ARG A 219 18.25 -8.56 13.24
CA ARG A 219 18.11 -10.01 13.08
C ARG A 219 16.68 -10.31 12.70
N PRO A 220 16.41 -10.79 11.46
CA PRO A 220 15.08 -11.25 11.10
C PRO A 220 14.81 -12.61 11.75
N LEU A 221 13.69 -12.73 12.45
CA LEU A 221 13.29 -13.97 13.12
C LEU A 221 12.27 -14.78 12.32
N ALA A 222 11.36 -14.09 11.65
CA ALA A 222 10.34 -14.73 10.81
C ALA A 222 9.81 -13.76 9.76
N VAL A 223 9.45 -14.26 8.58
CA VAL A 223 8.59 -13.54 7.64
C VAL A 223 7.13 -13.89 7.93
N MET A 224 6.26 -12.90 7.89
CA MET A 224 4.82 -13.06 8.14
C MET A 224 4.13 -13.58 6.88
N SER A 225 4.39 -14.84 6.57
CA SER A 225 3.94 -15.57 5.39
C SER A 225 3.91 -17.06 5.72
N ASP A 226 3.23 -17.85 4.88
CA ASP A 226 3.28 -19.31 4.87
C ASP A 226 4.50 -19.87 4.14
N LYS A 227 5.25 -19.01 3.44
CA LYS A 227 6.47 -19.35 2.71
C LYS A 227 7.65 -18.54 3.24
N ALA A 228 8.83 -19.14 3.18
CA ALA A 228 10.08 -18.46 3.49
C ALA A 228 10.33 -17.30 2.51
N LEU A 229 11.01 -16.27 2.97
CA LEU A 229 11.47 -15.16 2.16
C LEU A 229 12.97 -15.29 1.89
N ASN A 230 13.34 -15.44 0.63
CA ASN A 230 14.73 -15.30 0.20
C ASN A 230 15.04 -13.83 -0.03
N LEU A 231 15.88 -13.24 0.83
CA LEU A 231 16.32 -11.87 0.71
C LEU A 231 17.71 -11.82 0.07
N ASP A 232 17.81 -11.24 -1.11
CA ASP A 232 19.06 -11.10 -1.84
C ASP A 232 20.15 -10.45 -0.95
N GLY A 233 21.32 -11.10 -0.88
CA GLY A 233 22.44 -10.64 -0.04
C GLY A 233 22.35 -11.00 1.46
N TYR A 234 21.31 -11.72 1.87
CA TYR A 234 21.17 -12.22 3.24
C TYR A 234 20.94 -13.73 3.30
N GLY A 235 19.99 -14.24 2.53
CA GLY A 235 19.56 -15.64 2.55
C GLY A 235 18.10 -15.81 2.97
N GLU A 236 17.76 -16.98 3.47
CA GLU A 236 16.41 -17.38 3.81
C GLU A 236 15.96 -16.86 5.18
N ILE A 237 14.79 -16.23 5.23
CA ILE A 237 14.05 -15.88 6.45
C ILE A 237 12.90 -16.87 6.59
N PRO A 238 12.80 -17.64 7.68
CA PRO A 238 11.79 -18.69 7.82
C PRO A 238 10.37 -18.10 7.94
N PRO A 239 9.34 -18.85 7.48
CA PRO A 239 7.96 -18.41 7.60
C PRO A 239 7.48 -18.49 9.06
N ILE A 240 6.61 -17.56 9.45
CA ILE A 240 6.05 -17.51 10.82
C ILE A 240 5.22 -18.75 11.14
N THR A 241 4.68 -19.43 10.11
CA THR A 241 3.92 -20.69 10.24
C THR A 241 4.73 -21.84 10.83
N LYS A 242 6.07 -21.74 10.87
CA LYS A 242 6.92 -22.67 11.63
C LYS A 242 6.56 -22.70 13.12
N TRP A 243 6.10 -21.58 13.69
CA TRP A 243 5.77 -21.44 15.11
C TRP A 243 4.28 -21.25 15.36
N ILE A 244 3.57 -20.61 14.43
CA ILE A 244 2.12 -20.37 14.49
C ILE A 244 1.49 -21.05 13.27
N LYS A 245 1.14 -22.33 13.39
CA LYS A 245 0.72 -23.19 12.26
C LYS A 245 -0.49 -22.63 11.49
N ASP A 246 -1.46 -22.06 12.20
CA ASP A 246 -2.70 -21.54 11.59
C ASP A 246 -2.62 -20.07 11.22
N PHE A 247 -1.42 -19.47 11.21
CA PHE A 247 -1.24 -18.06 10.89
C PHE A 247 -1.68 -17.76 9.46
N LYS A 248 -2.66 -16.90 9.33
CA LYS A 248 -3.19 -16.46 8.03
C LYS A 248 -2.93 -14.97 7.85
N THR A 249 -2.30 -14.64 6.75
CA THR A 249 -2.09 -13.30 6.27
C THR A 249 -1.93 -13.35 4.75
N GLY A 250 -2.01 -12.19 4.12
CA GLY A 250 -1.76 -12.05 2.69
C GLY A 250 -0.71 -10.97 2.43
N PRO A 251 -0.35 -10.77 1.17
CA PRO A 251 0.53 -9.71 0.76
C PRO A 251 -0.20 -8.36 0.85
N ASN A 252 0.46 -7.34 1.41
CA ASN A 252 -0.05 -5.98 1.45
C ASN A 252 0.32 -5.24 0.17
N TYR A 253 -0.66 -4.81 -0.60
CA TYR A 253 -0.49 -4.20 -1.92
C TYR A 253 -0.21 -2.71 -1.81
N PHE A 254 0.82 -2.26 -2.52
CA PHE A 254 1.25 -0.86 -2.59
C PHE A 254 1.13 -0.30 -4.01
N GLY A 255 0.83 0.99 -4.09
CA GLY A 255 0.68 1.64 -5.38
C GLY A 255 0.38 3.13 -5.30
N ILE A 256 -0.16 3.63 -6.40
CA ILE A 256 -0.59 5.02 -6.58
C ILE A 256 -2.11 5.04 -6.66
N PHE A 257 -2.71 6.02 -6.01
CA PHE A 257 -4.16 6.21 -5.95
C PHE A 257 -4.50 7.61 -6.45
N ILE A 258 -5.41 7.67 -7.42
CA ILE A 258 -5.88 8.92 -8.01
C ILE A 258 -7.30 9.17 -7.48
N PRO A 259 -7.59 10.35 -6.90
CA PRO A 259 -8.92 10.64 -6.39
C PRO A 259 -10.00 10.48 -7.46
N ALA A 260 -11.13 9.92 -7.09
CA ALA A 260 -12.31 9.85 -7.96
C ALA A 260 -12.81 11.28 -8.31
N GLY A 261 -13.52 11.39 -9.45
CA GLY A 261 -14.01 12.66 -9.97
C GLY A 261 -13.04 13.38 -10.92
N VAL A 262 -11.82 12.88 -11.12
CA VAL A 262 -10.95 13.39 -12.19
C VAL A 262 -11.52 13.03 -13.57
N PRO A 263 -11.22 13.82 -14.64
CA PRO A 263 -11.72 13.54 -15.99
C PRO A 263 -11.35 12.14 -16.47
N LYS A 264 -12.27 11.46 -17.13
CA LYS A 264 -12.06 10.09 -17.61
C LYS A 264 -10.80 9.91 -18.47
N ASN A 265 -10.49 10.90 -19.33
CA ASN A 265 -9.28 10.84 -20.18
C ASN A 265 -7.96 10.87 -19.38
N VAL A 266 -7.96 11.42 -18.16
CA VAL A 266 -6.82 11.30 -17.23
C VAL A 266 -6.63 9.84 -16.87
N ILE A 267 -7.68 9.18 -16.40
CA ILE A 267 -7.63 7.77 -15.98
C ILE A 267 -7.25 6.87 -17.15
N ASP A 268 -7.90 7.04 -18.31
CA ASP A 268 -7.59 6.25 -19.52
C ASP A 268 -6.09 6.42 -19.94
N THR A 269 -5.51 7.59 -19.73
CA THR A 269 -4.10 7.85 -20.04
C THR A 269 -3.18 7.17 -19.03
N VAL A 270 -3.51 7.26 -17.73
CA VAL A 270 -2.70 6.59 -16.68
C VAL A 270 -2.81 5.06 -16.80
N GLU A 271 -3.99 4.51 -17.09
CA GLU A 271 -4.16 3.07 -17.33
C GLU A 271 -3.31 2.57 -18.50
N ARG A 272 -3.26 3.31 -19.60
CA ARG A 272 -2.36 2.97 -20.72
C ARG A 272 -0.88 3.03 -20.33
N ALA A 273 -0.46 4.06 -19.58
CA ALA A 273 0.90 4.16 -19.07
C ALA A 273 1.21 3.01 -18.11
N TRP A 274 0.28 2.70 -17.20
CA TRP A 274 0.44 1.58 -16.26
C TRP A 274 0.62 0.25 -16.98
N LYS A 275 -0.31 -0.06 -17.92
CA LYS A 275 -0.28 -1.29 -18.73
C LYS A 275 0.99 -1.44 -19.56
N ASN A 276 1.45 -0.36 -20.18
CA ASN A 276 2.53 -0.42 -21.14
C ASN A 276 3.91 -0.26 -20.51
N VAL A 277 4.00 0.38 -19.34
CA VAL A 277 5.25 0.71 -18.66
C VAL A 277 5.35 -0.03 -17.34
N ILE A 278 4.52 0.26 -16.34
CA ILE A 278 4.67 -0.27 -14.98
C ILE A 278 4.51 -1.80 -14.95
N MET A 279 3.51 -2.34 -15.65
CA MET A 279 3.28 -3.80 -15.70
C MET A 279 4.39 -4.58 -16.39
N LYS A 280 5.33 -3.89 -17.03
CA LYS A 280 6.47 -4.50 -17.74
C LYS A 280 7.82 -3.98 -17.23
N SER A 281 7.82 -3.13 -16.22
CA SER A 281 9.02 -2.42 -15.77
C SER A 281 10.01 -3.38 -15.12
N ALA A 282 11.17 -3.53 -15.72
CA ALA A 282 12.31 -4.24 -15.13
C ALA A 282 12.76 -3.55 -13.83
N LYS A 283 12.74 -2.21 -13.75
CA LYS A 283 13.15 -1.47 -12.57
C LYS A 283 12.24 -1.75 -11.36
N VAL A 284 10.92 -1.87 -11.58
CA VAL A 284 9.97 -2.24 -10.51
C VAL A 284 10.18 -3.71 -10.10
N GLN A 285 10.47 -4.60 -11.06
CA GLN A 285 10.80 -6.00 -10.77
C GLN A 285 12.10 -6.12 -9.97
N ASP A 286 13.14 -5.43 -10.39
CA ASP A 286 14.45 -5.43 -9.71
C ASP A 286 14.35 -4.85 -8.30
N TYR A 287 13.60 -3.75 -8.14
CA TYR A 287 13.28 -3.19 -6.82
C TYR A 287 12.61 -4.25 -5.93
N ALA A 288 11.55 -4.89 -6.44
CA ALA A 288 10.79 -5.87 -5.67
C ALA A 288 11.70 -7.04 -5.23
N LYS A 289 12.45 -7.62 -6.18
CA LYS A 289 13.38 -8.72 -5.91
C LYS A 289 14.46 -8.32 -4.89
N ALA A 290 15.12 -7.19 -5.10
CA ALA A 290 16.19 -6.73 -4.22
C ALA A 290 15.72 -6.41 -2.81
N ARG A 291 14.45 -6.08 -2.61
CA ARG A 291 13.89 -5.65 -1.32
C ARG A 291 13.00 -6.70 -0.62
N GLY A 292 12.83 -7.88 -1.22
CA GLY A 292 11.96 -8.91 -0.66
C GLY A 292 10.47 -8.61 -0.79
N ALA A 293 10.10 -7.86 -1.84
CA ALA A 293 8.72 -7.66 -2.26
C ALA A 293 8.37 -8.54 -3.45
N MET A 294 7.08 -8.59 -3.79
CA MET A 294 6.58 -9.26 -4.99
C MET A 294 6.21 -8.21 -6.03
N PHE A 295 6.63 -8.41 -7.28
CA PHE A 295 6.13 -7.65 -8.41
C PHE A 295 4.69 -8.06 -8.69
N ALA A 296 3.73 -7.17 -8.46
CA ALA A 296 2.30 -7.47 -8.50
C ALA A 296 1.47 -6.32 -9.11
N PRO A 297 1.87 -5.80 -10.29
CA PRO A 297 1.17 -4.66 -10.87
C PRO A 297 -0.23 -5.06 -11.33
N SER A 298 -1.19 -4.17 -11.08
CA SER A 298 -2.57 -4.26 -11.57
C SER A 298 -3.25 -2.89 -11.45
N TYR A 299 -4.39 -2.71 -12.10
CA TYR A 299 -5.19 -1.49 -11.99
C TYR A 299 -6.69 -1.81 -12.17
N GLY A 300 -7.55 -0.82 -11.90
CA GLY A 300 -8.99 -0.96 -12.04
C GLY A 300 -9.58 -2.06 -11.16
N LYS A 301 -10.52 -2.85 -11.71
CA LYS A 301 -11.22 -3.88 -10.93
C LYS A 301 -10.29 -4.97 -10.40
N GLU A 302 -9.30 -5.40 -11.18
CA GLU A 302 -8.34 -6.40 -10.73
C GLU A 302 -7.56 -5.91 -9.49
N ALA A 303 -7.14 -4.64 -9.49
CA ALA A 303 -6.47 -4.04 -8.35
C ALA A 303 -7.39 -3.95 -7.12
N GLN A 304 -8.67 -3.61 -7.32
CA GLN A 304 -9.66 -3.61 -6.25
C GLN A 304 -9.83 -5.00 -5.63
N ASP A 305 -9.98 -6.04 -6.45
CA ASP A 305 -10.20 -7.42 -5.98
C ASP A 305 -8.96 -7.94 -5.21
N ARG A 306 -7.76 -7.68 -5.73
CA ARG A 306 -6.50 -8.02 -5.04
C ARG A 306 -6.36 -7.31 -3.70
N ALA A 307 -6.60 -6.00 -3.66
CA ALA A 307 -6.55 -5.23 -2.44
C ALA A 307 -7.59 -5.71 -1.43
N PHE A 308 -8.82 -6.01 -1.88
CA PHE A 308 -9.92 -6.48 -1.04
C PHE A 308 -9.57 -7.76 -0.28
N SER A 309 -8.95 -8.73 -0.93
CA SER A 309 -8.56 -10.00 -0.31
C SER A 309 -7.65 -9.83 0.91
N TYR A 310 -6.87 -8.75 0.96
CA TYR A 310 -6.00 -8.43 2.08
C TYR A 310 -6.65 -7.50 3.10
N TYR A 311 -7.28 -6.39 2.68
CA TYR A 311 -7.78 -5.42 3.64
C TYR A 311 -9.07 -5.87 4.35
N GLN A 312 -9.86 -6.78 3.76
CA GLN A 312 -11.05 -7.33 4.39
C GLN A 312 -10.74 -7.97 5.75
N PRO A 313 -9.86 -8.99 5.86
CA PRO A 313 -9.50 -9.56 7.16
C PRO A 313 -8.78 -8.57 8.09
N VAL A 314 -8.05 -7.59 7.54
CA VAL A 314 -7.39 -6.54 8.34
C VAL A 314 -8.40 -5.59 8.99
N ALA A 315 -9.45 -5.18 8.28
CA ALA A 315 -10.50 -4.36 8.85
C ALA A 315 -11.19 -5.07 10.05
N TRP A 316 -11.47 -6.36 9.90
CA TRP A 316 -12.04 -7.16 10.98
C TRP A 316 -11.04 -7.45 12.11
N LEU A 317 -9.74 -7.56 11.82
CA LEU A 317 -8.71 -7.63 12.85
C LEU A 317 -8.76 -6.41 13.77
N TYR A 318 -8.89 -5.19 13.22
CA TYR A 318 -9.01 -3.97 14.02
C TYR A 318 -10.31 -3.92 14.82
N TRP A 319 -11.43 -4.40 14.24
CA TRP A 319 -12.70 -4.50 14.96
C TRP A 319 -12.62 -5.46 16.12
N ASP A 320 -12.16 -6.68 15.89
CA ASP A 320 -12.02 -7.73 16.90
C ASP A 320 -11.03 -7.32 18.03
N ALA A 321 -10.02 -6.52 17.69
CA ALA A 321 -9.04 -5.99 18.63
C ALA A 321 -9.53 -4.76 19.42
N GLY A 322 -10.76 -4.26 19.20
CA GLY A 322 -11.28 -3.04 19.82
C GLY A 322 -10.57 -1.75 19.37
N LYS A 323 -9.93 -1.78 18.20
CA LYS A 323 -9.18 -0.64 17.63
C LYS A 323 -9.91 0.04 16.47
N ALA A 324 -11.13 -0.36 16.17
CA ALA A 324 -12.00 0.25 15.18
C ALA A 324 -13.08 1.10 15.88
N LYS A 325 -13.45 2.20 15.23
CA LYS A 325 -14.56 3.08 15.67
C LYS A 325 -15.86 2.77 14.94
N VAL A 326 -15.77 2.17 13.75
CA VAL A 326 -16.90 1.84 12.88
C VAL A 326 -16.80 0.38 12.49
N SER A 327 -17.91 -0.35 12.58
CA SER A 327 -17.95 -1.76 12.19
C SER A 327 -17.71 -1.90 10.69
N PRO A 328 -16.81 -2.83 10.24
CA PRO A 328 -16.46 -2.98 8.85
C PRO A 328 -17.64 -3.27 7.92
N ASP A 329 -18.65 -4.01 8.38
CA ASP A 329 -19.85 -4.33 7.59
C ASP A 329 -20.67 -3.08 7.25
N THR A 330 -20.74 -2.09 8.16
CA THR A 330 -21.47 -0.83 7.93
C THR A 330 -20.81 0.06 6.87
N VAL A 331 -19.55 -0.20 6.56
CA VAL A 331 -18.81 0.48 5.47
C VAL A 331 -18.60 -0.46 4.26
N GLY A 332 -19.38 -1.56 4.19
CA GLY A 332 -19.41 -2.46 3.05
C GLY A 332 -18.19 -3.40 2.97
N ILE A 333 -17.57 -3.73 4.09
CA ILE A 333 -16.51 -4.75 4.22
C ILE A 333 -17.10 -5.93 5.01
N PRO A 334 -17.71 -6.92 4.34
CA PRO A 334 -18.35 -8.05 5.00
C PRO A 334 -17.33 -8.87 5.80
N LYS A 335 -17.80 -9.63 6.77
CA LYS A 335 -16.94 -10.54 7.53
C LYS A 335 -16.35 -11.62 6.59
N PRO A 336 -15.02 -11.93 6.68
CA PRO A 336 -14.40 -12.94 5.83
C PRO A 336 -14.87 -14.36 6.12
#